data_868cc28a4c086154aa3b579db45de8eb
#
_entry.id   868cc28a4c086154aa3b579db45de8eb
#
_cell.length_a   1.000
_cell.length_b   1.000
_cell.length_c   1.000
_cell.angle_alpha   90.00
_cell.angle_beta   90.00
_cell.angle_gamma   90.00
#
_symmetry.space_group_name_H-M   'P 1'
#
loop_
_entity.id
_entity.type
_entity.pdbx_description
1 polymer ?
#
loop_
_entity_poly.entity_id
_entity_poly.type
_entity_poly.pdbx_seq_one_letter_code
_entity_poly.pdbx_strand_id
1 'polypeptide(L)'
;MKKKYHLLIKVLIIFSFLTNPVYAELKDELIKKIQDTNTLSFKFKQNIANKIETGNCIIKYPKLIKCDYNDSYKKRLISNGKTLVIIQRRYKKIFYYPLSTTPLYFILDKKLLVDFINNNDAVVLNGSMLKYEILEKNKKFIIFFDKNTLNL
;
A
#
# COMPACT_ATOMS: atom_id res chain seq x y z
N MET A 1 -49.02 24.78 16.78
CA MET A 1 -47.53 24.92 16.70
C MET A 1 -46.79 23.60 16.87
N LYS A 2 -47.18 22.70 17.79
CA LYS A 2 -46.47 21.40 18.05
C LYS A 2 -46.37 20.44 16.86
N LYS A 3 -47.35 20.36 15.97
CA LYS A 3 -47.34 19.48 14.77
C LYS A 3 -46.23 19.81 13.74
N LYS A 4 -45.88 21.10 13.62
CA LYS A 4 -44.84 21.56 12.66
C LYS A 4 -43.42 21.13 13.06
N TYR A 5 -43.12 21.09 14.35
CA TYR A 5 -41.83 20.63 14.89
C TYR A 5 -41.61 19.12 14.74
N HIS A 6 -42.68 18.31 14.89
CA HIS A 6 -42.59 16.86 14.67
C HIS A 6 -42.27 16.50 13.22
N LEU A 7 -42.76 17.27 12.27
CA LEU A 7 -42.43 17.05 10.86
C LEU A 7 -40.97 17.44 10.54
N LEU A 8 -40.50 18.58 11.08
CA LEU A 8 -39.11 19.03 10.92
C LEU A 8 -38.10 18.06 11.56
N ILE A 9 -38.42 17.52 12.75
CA ILE A 9 -37.55 16.53 13.40
C ILE A 9 -37.49 15.22 12.61
N LYS A 10 -38.61 14.75 12.04
CA LYS A 10 -38.62 13.56 11.17
C LYS A 10 -37.81 13.74 9.89
N VAL A 11 -37.88 14.92 9.27
CA VAL A 11 -37.08 15.24 8.07
C VAL A 11 -35.59 15.32 8.42
N LEU A 12 -35.22 15.88 9.58
CA LEU A 12 -33.83 15.96 10.03
C LEU A 12 -33.23 14.59 10.31
N ILE A 13 -34.01 13.67 10.89
CA ILE A 13 -33.58 12.30 11.18
C ILE A 13 -33.39 11.49 9.89
N ILE A 14 -34.22 11.69 8.88
CA ILE A 14 -34.10 10.99 7.58
C ILE A 14 -32.83 11.47 6.83
N PHE A 15 -32.42 12.73 7.00
CA PHE A 15 -31.22 13.28 6.35
C PHE A 15 -29.91 12.81 6.97
N SER A 16 -29.89 12.34 8.22
CA SER A 16 -28.69 11.82 8.89
C SER A 16 -28.31 10.39 8.50
N PHE A 17 -29.14 9.66 7.75
CA PHE A 17 -28.84 8.31 7.24
C PHE A 17 -28.21 8.30 5.83
N LEU A 18 -27.93 9.45 5.24
CA LEU A 18 -27.27 9.57 3.92
C LEU A 18 -25.73 9.64 4.05
N THR A 19 -25.13 8.95 5.03
CA THR A 19 -23.68 8.82 5.10
C THR A 19 -23.20 7.78 4.08
N ASN A 20 -22.40 8.24 3.15
CA ASN A 20 -21.85 7.60 1.97
C ASN A 20 -21.38 6.14 2.17
N PRO A 21 -22.13 5.13 1.72
CA PRO A 21 -21.69 3.73 1.75
C PRO A 21 -20.56 3.43 0.75
N VAL A 22 -20.39 4.28 -0.27
CA VAL A 22 -19.46 4.05 -1.40
C VAL A 22 -17.99 3.93 -0.98
N TYR A 23 -17.55 4.65 0.04
CA TYR A 23 -16.16 4.56 0.50
C TYR A 23 -15.88 3.31 1.34
N ALA A 24 -16.86 2.86 2.09
CA ALA A 24 -16.73 1.63 2.88
C ALA A 24 -16.61 0.41 1.95
N GLU A 25 -17.45 0.33 0.92
CA GLU A 25 -17.44 -0.72 -0.08
C GLU A 25 -16.09 -0.82 -0.83
N LEU A 26 -15.53 0.32 -1.27
CA LEU A 26 -14.25 0.36 -1.97
C LEU A 26 -13.08 -0.10 -1.07
N LYS A 27 -13.12 0.23 0.20
CA LYS A 27 -12.13 -0.19 1.19
C LYS A 27 -12.17 -1.71 1.41
N ASP A 28 -13.37 -2.27 1.52
CA ASP A 28 -13.58 -3.70 1.70
C ASP A 28 -13.14 -4.49 0.45
N GLU A 29 -13.41 -3.99 -0.74
CA GLU A 29 -12.91 -4.57 -1.99
C GLU A 29 -11.39 -4.57 -2.07
N LEU A 30 -10.75 -3.45 -1.69
CA LEU A 30 -9.28 -3.35 -1.66
C LEU A 30 -8.68 -4.37 -0.69
N ILE A 31 -9.24 -4.48 0.51
CA ILE A 31 -8.80 -5.45 1.52
C ILE A 31 -8.93 -6.87 1.00
N LYS A 32 -10.09 -7.21 0.44
CA LYS A 32 -10.32 -8.52 -0.15
C LYS A 32 -9.30 -8.82 -1.25
N LYS A 33 -9.07 -7.87 -2.16
CA LYS A 33 -8.07 -8.03 -3.22
C LYS A 33 -6.66 -8.29 -2.68
N ILE A 34 -6.23 -7.55 -1.64
CA ILE A 34 -4.94 -7.79 -0.99
C ILE A 34 -4.89 -9.19 -0.37
N GLN A 35 -5.96 -9.61 0.31
CA GLN A 35 -6.05 -10.93 0.94
C GLN A 35 -5.98 -12.06 -0.09
N ASP A 36 -6.66 -11.92 -1.22
CA ASP A 36 -6.70 -12.92 -2.28
C ASP A 36 -5.41 -12.97 -3.13
N THR A 37 -4.61 -11.88 -3.11
CA THR A 37 -3.38 -11.80 -3.90
C THR A 37 -2.28 -12.65 -3.29
N ASN A 38 -1.87 -13.73 -3.92
CA ASN A 38 -0.74 -14.57 -3.48
C ASN A 38 0.58 -14.17 -4.12
N THR A 39 0.54 -13.67 -5.34
CA THR A 39 1.72 -13.23 -6.08
C THR A 39 1.41 -11.93 -6.80
N LEU A 40 2.34 -10.98 -6.74
CA LEU A 40 2.24 -9.68 -7.40
C LEU A 40 3.51 -9.41 -8.20
N SER A 41 3.36 -9.10 -9.48
CA SER A 41 4.46 -8.68 -10.35
C SER A 41 4.24 -7.24 -10.79
N PHE A 42 5.26 -6.39 -10.67
CA PHE A 42 5.16 -4.99 -11.02
C PHE A 42 6.48 -4.39 -11.47
N LYS A 43 6.40 -3.30 -12.21
CA LYS A 43 7.54 -2.43 -12.53
C LYS A 43 7.58 -1.30 -11.51
N PHE A 44 8.77 -0.92 -11.08
CA PHE A 44 8.92 0.20 -10.16
C PHE A 44 9.84 1.28 -10.73
N LYS A 45 9.63 2.50 -10.26
CA LYS A 45 10.52 3.65 -10.41
C LYS A 45 10.68 4.28 -9.03
N GLN A 46 11.90 4.39 -8.56
CA GLN A 46 12.23 5.03 -7.29
C GLN A 46 13.23 6.16 -7.47
N ASN A 47 13.16 7.17 -6.63
CA ASN A 47 14.14 8.24 -6.55
C ASN A 47 14.80 8.22 -5.17
N ILE A 48 16.11 8.01 -5.13
CA ILE A 48 16.91 8.02 -3.90
C ILE A 48 18.06 8.99 -4.10
N ALA A 49 18.10 10.05 -3.29
CA ALA A 49 19.16 11.08 -3.36
C ALA A 49 19.38 11.59 -4.80
N ASN A 50 18.30 11.95 -5.49
CA ASN A 50 18.28 12.44 -6.87
C ASN A 50 18.71 11.40 -7.94
N LYS A 51 18.89 10.15 -7.56
CA LYS A 51 19.15 9.07 -8.51
C LYS A 51 17.86 8.29 -8.76
N ILE A 52 17.45 8.25 -10.03
CA ILE A 52 16.32 7.46 -10.48
C ILE A 52 16.79 6.03 -10.74
N GLU A 53 16.13 5.09 -10.11
CA GLU A 53 16.31 3.66 -10.34
C GLU A 53 14.98 3.04 -10.77
N THR A 54 15.04 2.10 -11.70
CA THR A 54 13.89 1.35 -12.20
C THR A 54 14.17 -0.14 -12.14
N GLY A 55 13.12 -0.95 -12.22
CA GLY A 55 13.28 -2.39 -12.26
C GLY A 55 11.95 -3.11 -12.27
N ASN A 56 12.03 -4.42 -12.10
CA ASN A 56 10.87 -5.30 -12.01
C ASN A 56 10.93 -6.07 -10.69
N CYS A 57 9.79 -6.17 -10.02
CA CYS A 57 9.68 -6.95 -8.78
C CYS A 57 8.63 -8.04 -8.93
N ILE A 58 8.85 -9.13 -8.21
CA ILE A 58 7.86 -10.16 -7.95
C ILE A 58 7.79 -10.34 -6.43
N ILE A 59 6.60 -10.18 -5.87
CA ILE A 59 6.28 -10.52 -4.49
C ILE A 59 5.54 -11.86 -4.49
N LYS A 60 5.91 -12.75 -3.58
CA LYS A 60 5.14 -13.93 -3.22
C LYS A 60 4.87 -13.86 -1.72
N TYR A 61 3.62 -13.68 -1.37
CA TYR A 61 3.21 -13.62 0.03
C TYR A 61 3.29 -14.98 0.72
N PRO A 62 3.62 -15.01 2.04
CA PRO A 62 4.06 -13.87 2.82
C PRO A 62 5.57 -13.58 2.67
N LYS A 63 5.93 -12.31 2.67
CA LYS A 63 7.29 -11.76 2.93
C LYS A 63 8.41 -12.13 1.94
N LEU A 64 8.10 -12.79 0.83
CA LEU A 64 9.10 -13.06 -0.21
C LEU A 64 9.04 -11.98 -1.28
N ILE A 65 10.20 -11.46 -1.68
CA ILE A 65 10.33 -10.53 -2.78
C ILE A 65 11.63 -10.78 -3.55
N LYS A 66 11.56 -10.58 -4.86
CA LYS A 66 12.73 -10.51 -5.73
C LYS A 66 12.55 -9.32 -6.66
N CYS A 67 13.52 -8.41 -6.67
CA CYS A 67 13.58 -7.27 -7.57
C CYS A 67 14.88 -7.31 -8.38
N ASP A 68 14.76 -7.18 -9.69
CA ASP A 68 15.88 -6.97 -10.58
C ASP A 68 15.87 -5.50 -11.03
N TYR A 69 16.96 -4.80 -10.78
CA TYR A 69 17.14 -3.39 -11.13
C TYR A 69 17.74 -3.22 -12.52
N ASN A 70 17.24 -2.22 -13.25
CA ASN A 70 17.75 -1.83 -14.57
C ASN A 70 18.91 -0.85 -14.42
N ASP A 71 19.93 -1.23 -13.66
CA ASP A 71 21.11 -0.40 -13.41
C ASP A 71 22.42 -1.06 -13.93
N SER A 72 23.46 -0.24 -14.08
CA SER A 72 24.78 -0.70 -14.48
C SER A 72 25.44 -1.62 -13.46
N TYR A 73 24.96 -1.62 -12.23
CA TYR A 73 25.49 -2.45 -11.12
C TYR A 73 24.91 -3.86 -11.12
N LYS A 74 23.89 -4.12 -11.96
CA LYS A 74 23.11 -5.36 -11.97
C LYS A 74 22.63 -5.72 -10.56
N LYS A 75 22.03 -4.70 -9.91
CA LYS A 75 21.54 -4.81 -8.54
C LYS A 75 20.34 -5.74 -8.50
N ARG A 76 20.31 -6.60 -7.50
CA ARG A 76 19.19 -7.46 -7.19
C ARG A 76 18.88 -7.37 -5.70
N LEU A 77 17.60 -7.33 -5.37
CA LEU A 77 17.07 -7.36 -4.03
C LEU A 77 16.24 -8.64 -3.86
N ILE A 78 16.48 -9.37 -2.76
CA ILE A 78 15.78 -10.62 -2.46
C ILE A 78 15.44 -10.65 -0.98
N SER A 79 14.25 -11.13 -0.63
CA SER A 79 13.90 -11.47 0.75
C SER A 79 13.46 -12.93 0.85
N ASN A 80 13.88 -13.58 1.93
CA ASN A 80 13.43 -14.93 2.35
C ASN A 80 12.38 -14.89 3.46
N GLY A 81 11.82 -13.70 3.75
CA GLY A 81 10.85 -13.48 4.82
C GLY A 81 11.45 -13.02 6.16
N LYS A 82 12.75 -13.21 6.37
CA LYS A 82 13.49 -12.78 7.59
C LYS A 82 14.59 -11.79 7.26
N THR A 83 15.33 -12.05 6.20
CA THR A 83 16.49 -11.27 5.76
C THR A 83 16.24 -10.69 4.39
N LEU A 84 16.54 -9.40 4.24
CA LEU A 84 16.63 -8.72 2.96
C LEU A 84 18.10 -8.72 2.52
N VAL A 85 18.34 -9.17 1.29
CA VAL A 85 19.67 -9.25 0.69
C VAL A 85 19.71 -8.33 -0.53
N ILE A 86 20.71 -7.45 -0.58
CA ILE A 86 20.99 -6.61 -1.75
C ILE A 86 22.31 -7.10 -2.37
N ILE A 87 22.24 -7.53 -3.62
CA ILE A 87 23.37 -8.05 -4.39
C ILE A 87 23.74 -7.03 -5.47
N GLN A 88 24.96 -6.55 -5.46
CA GLN A 88 25.55 -5.73 -6.52
C GLN A 88 26.56 -6.57 -7.31
N ARG A 89 26.06 -7.25 -8.35
CA ARG A 89 26.85 -8.27 -9.07
C ARG A 89 28.13 -7.74 -9.69
N ARG A 90 28.09 -6.51 -10.24
CA ARG A 90 29.26 -5.88 -10.85
C ARG A 90 30.42 -5.69 -9.87
N TYR A 91 30.10 -5.40 -8.61
CA TYR A 91 31.10 -5.16 -7.57
C TYR A 91 31.35 -6.39 -6.69
N LYS A 92 30.67 -7.49 -6.96
CA LYS A 92 30.73 -8.71 -6.12
C LYS A 92 30.41 -8.40 -4.64
N LYS A 93 29.53 -7.42 -4.36
CA LYS A 93 29.16 -7.01 -3.02
C LYS A 93 27.77 -7.54 -2.69
N ILE A 94 27.61 -7.99 -1.44
CA ILE A 94 26.34 -8.49 -0.89
C ILE A 94 26.14 -7.81 0.47
N PHE A 95 24.92 -7.29 0.68
CA PHE A 95 24.52 -6.64 1.92
C PHE A 95 23.32 -7.38 2.49
N TYR A 96 23.32 -7.56 3.81
CA TYR A 96 22.26 -8.26 4.55
C TYR A 96 21.61 -7.31 5.54
N TYR A 97 20.29 -7.29 5.57
CA TYR A 97 19.49 -6.49 6.51
C TYR A 97 18.39 -7.35 7.11
N PRO A 98 18.08 -7.24 8.40
CA PRO A 98 16.86 -7.81 8.93
C PRO A 98 15.66 -7.19 8.19
N LEU A 99 14.79 -8.01 7.62
CA LEU A 99 13.64 -7.49 6.85
C LEU A 99 12.77 -6.56 7.71
N SER A 100 12.61 -6.88 9.00
CA SER A 100 11.81 -6.12 9.98
C SER A 100 12.31 -4.68 10.22
N THR A 101 13.57 -4.37 9.87
CA THR A 101 14.12 -3.02 9.99
C THR A 101 13.94 -2.18 8.71
N THR A 102 13.37 -2.77 7.67
CA THR A 102 13.17 -2.15 6.37
C THR A 102 11.71 -1.76 6.14
N PRO A 103 11.44 -0.72 5.34
CA PRO A 103 10.08 -0.36 4.93
C PRO A 103 9.33 -1.49 4.22
N LEU A 104 10.06 -2.35 3.51
CA LEU A 104 9.47 -3.46 2.76
C LEU A 104 8.74 -4.45 3.66
N TYR A 105 9.14 -4.58 4.93
CA TYR A 105 8.45 -5.45 5.88
C TYR A 105 6.96 -5.18 5.94
N PHE A 106 6.57 -3.90 5.96
CA PHE A 106 5.19 -3.48 6.05
C PHE A 106 4.37 -3.92 4.82
N ILE A 107 4.92 -3.71 3.61
CA ILE A 107 4.24 -4.04 2.34
C ILE A 107 4.19 -5.57 2.13
N LEU A 108 5.21 -6.29 2.60
CA LEU A 108 5.34 -7.72 2.40
C LEU A 108 4.58 -8.55 3.45
N ASP A 109 4.10 -7.93 4.53
CA ASP A 109 3.24 -8.56 5.53
C ASP A 109 1.78 -8.16 5.27
N LYS A 110 1.01 -9.05 4.64
CA LYS A 110 -0.41 -8.78 4.32
C LYS A 110 -1.23 -8.36 5.53
N LYS A 111 -0.97 -8.99 6.70
CA LYS A 111 -1.73 -8.67 7.91
C LYS A 111 -1.50 -7.23 8.32
N LEU A 112 -0.24 -6.79 8.37
CA LEU A 112 0.08 -5.40 8.71
C LEU A 112 -0.52 -4.41 7.71
N LEU A 113 -0.46 -4.74 6.42
CA LEU A 113 -1.01 -3.88 5.37
C LEU A 113 -2.55 -3.79 5.47
N VAL A 114 -3.23 -4.90 5.67
CA VAL A 114 -4.69 -4.94 5.85
C VAL A 114 -5.10 -4.22 7.13
N ASP A 115 -4.45 -4.49 8.27
CA ASP A 115 -4.72 -3.83 9.53
C ASP A 115 -4.55 -2.30 9.41
N PHE A 116 -3.53 -1.87 8.67
CA PHE A 116 -3.32 -0.45 8.40
C PHE A 116 -4.44 0.16 7.55
N ILE A 117 -4.84 -0.47 6.46
CA ILE A 117 -5.91 0.00 5.58
C ILE A 117 -7.23 0.04 6.34
N ASN A 118 -7.52 -0.94 7.20
CA ASN A 118 -8.72 -0.95 8.04
C ASN A 118 -8.79 0.26 8.97
N ASN A 119 -7.67 0.65 9.56
CA ASN A 119 -7.62 1.69 10.59
C ASN A 119 -7.35 3.11 10.02
N ASN A 120 -7.19 3.25 8.72
CA ASN A 120 -6.90 4.54 8.09
C ASN A 120 -7.76 4.74 6.85
N ASP A 121 -8.04 6.00 6.53
CA ASP A 121 -8.77 6.37 5.35
C ASP A 121 -7.82 6.82 4.23
N ALA A 122 -8.17 6.46 3.01
CA ALA A 122 -7.44 6.91 1.84
C ALA A 122 -7.77 8.35 1.48
N VAL A 123 -6.78 9.09 1.00
CA VAL A 123 -7.01 10.34 0.28
C VAL A 123 -7.16 10.02 -1.22
N VAL A 124 -8.28 10.42 -1.81
CA VAL A 124 -8.48 10.27 -3.25
C VAL A 124 -7.76 11.38 -3.99
N LEU A 125 -6.84 11.03 -4.87
CA LEU A 125 -6.11 11.97 -5.72
C LEU A 125 -6.60 11.87 -7.16
N ASN A 126 -6.86 13.02 -7.79
CA ASN A 126 -7.27 13.13 -9.19
C ASN A 126 -8.44 12.21 -9.59
N GLY A 127 -9.28 11.83 -8.62
CA GLY A 127 -10.44 10.96 -8.85
C GLY A 127 -10.13 9.48 -9.12
N SER A 128 -8.87 9.12 -9.35
CA SER A 128 -8.46 7.78 -9.83
C SER A 128 -7.48 7.02 -8.92
N MET A 129 -6.87 7.68 -7.95
CA MET A 129 -5.86 7.07 -7.08
C MET A 129 -6.27 7.15 -5.61
N LEU A 130 -6.12 6.04 -4.90
CA LEU A 130 -6.22 5.96 -3.45
C LEU A 130 -4.82 6.09 -2.85
N LYS A 131 -4.60 7.13 -2.06
CA LYS A 131 -3.33 7.39 -1.39
C LYS A 131 -3.47 7.06 0.10
N TYR A 132 -2.61 6.18 0.58
CA TYR A 132 -2.43 5.92 2.01
C TYR A 132 -1.07 6.43 2.47
N GLU A 133 -1.03 7.16 3.58
CA GLU A 133 0.21 7.64 4.20
C GLU A 133 0.50 6.86 5.48
N ILE A 134 1.66 6.23 5.53
CA ILE A 134 2.12 5.45 6.67
C ILE A 134 3.25 6.20 7.34
N LEU A 135 3.11 6.48 8.63
CA LEU A 135 4.16 7.05 9.44
C LEU A 135 4.64 6.01 10.45
N GLU A 136 5.84 5.47 10.26
CA GLU A 136 6.43 4.50 11.16
C GLU A 136 7.89 4.86 11.48
N LYS A 137 8.22 4.88 12.78
CA LYS A 137 9.58 5.15 13.28
C LYS A 137 10.22 6.39 12.63
N ASN A 138 9.44 7.49 12.55
CA ASN A 138 9.83 8.75 11.91
C ASN A 138 10.13 8.66 10.40
N LYS A 139 9.67 7.59 9.75
CA LYS A 139 9.73 7.46 8.29
C LYS A 139 8.32 7.51 7.72
N LYS A 140 8.15 8.32 6.68
CA LYS A 140 6.90 8.44 5.94
C LYS A 140 6.98 7.57 4.70
N PHE A 141 5.99 6.69 4.54
CA PHE A 141 5.77 5.90 3.33
C PHE A 141 4.43 6.30 2.73
N ILE A 142 4.35 6.25 1.42
CA ILE A 142 3.12 6.52 0.70
C ILE A 142 2.87 5.33 -0.21
N ILE A 143 1.66 4.78 -0.12
CA ILE A 143 1.20 3.70 -0.99
C ILE A 143 0.06 4.26 -1.84
N PHE A 144 0.09 3.95 -3.12
CA PHE A 144 -0.97 4.31 -4.05
C PHE A 144 -1.62 3.05 -4.59
N PHE A 145 -2.93 3.06 -4.66
CA PHE A 145 -3.71 2.05 -5.38
C PHE A 145 -4.52 2.75 -6.47
N ASP A 146 -4.58 2.16 -7.64
CA ASP A 146 -5.52 2.60 -8.67
C ASP A 146 -6.95 2.31 -8.20
N LYS A 147 -7.81 3.32 -8.21
CA LYS A 147 -9.16 3.22 -7.64
C LYS A 147 -10.06 2.24 -8.41
N ASN A 148 -9.85 2.09 -9.72
CA ASN A 148 -10.72 1.27 -10.56
C ASN A 148 -10.27 -0.19 -10.59
N THR A 149 -8.95 -0.41 -10.58
CA THR A 149 -8.38 -1.77 -10.66
C THR A 149 -7.94 -2.30 -9.30
N LEU A 150 -7.82 -1.42 -8.29
CA LEU A 150 -7.28 -1.70 -6.94
C LEU A 150 -5.88 -2.34 -6.98
N ASN A 151 -5.13 -2.09 -8.04
CA ASN A 151 -3.73 -2.51 -8.16
C ASN A 151 -2.79 -1.49 -7.47
N LEU A 152 -1.68 -2.01 -6.95
CA LEU A 152 -0.60 -1.24 -6.36
C LEU A 152 0.16 -0.48 -7.43
#